data_555aba91e0bc54fdcf4effb36d53ab95
#
_entry.id   555aba91e0bc54fdcf4effb36d53ab95
#
_cell.length_a   1.000
_cell.length_b   1.000
_cell.length_c   1.000
_cell.angle_alpha   90.00
_cell.angle_beta   90.00
_cell.angle_gamma   90.00
#
_symmetry.space_group_name_H-M   'P 1'
#
loop_
_entity.id
_entity.type
_entity.pdbx_description
1 polymer ?
#
loop_
_entity_poly.entity_id
_entity_poly.type
_entity_poly.pdbx_seq_one_letter_code
_entity_poly.pdbx_strand_id
1 'polypeptide(L)'
;AIIERDEKFGKSYFSLNSDGSREGLIKIDAGGYRNMSSAETVVEHVVDEFGNIRSAEHGYMHGGDVFNFVIREIPRDIKQTLEFAGKTKEDFDYYVFHQANNFINSYIAKKMKLEEDKIPATISKYGNTSSVSVPLTIVSELKDKLNGNRELLMSAFGVGMTWATGIVPFVDCKISDIVEVKDGKAV
;
A
#
# COMPACT_ATOMS: atom_id res chain seq x y z
N ALA A 1 -1.08 0.95 -14.82
CA ALA A 1 -2.37 1.56 -15.17
C ALA A 1 -2.16 2.64 -16.23
N ILE A 2 -3.12 2.80 -17.11
CA ILE A 2 -3.19 3.91 -18.07
C ILE A 2 -4.32 4.81 -17.58
N ILE A 3 -4.03 6.10 -17.44
CA ILE A 3 -4.98 7.12 -17.00
C ILE A 3 -5.10 8.13 -18.13
N GLU A 4 -6.32 8.47 -18.49
CA GLU A 4 -6.60 9.49 -19.49
C GLU A 4 -7.55 10.57 -18.92
N ARG A 5 -7.51 11.76 -19.53
CA ARG A 5 -8.48 12.80 -19.20
C ARG A 5 -9.81 12.50 -19.88
N ASP A 6 -10.88 12.45 -19.10
CA ASP A 6 -12.22 12.38 -19.62
C ASP A 6 -13.14 13.32 -18.82
N GLU A 7 -13.90 14.18 -19.50
CA GLU A 7 -14.82 15.15 -18.87
C GLU A 7 -16.14 14.52 -18.41
N LYS A 8 -16.40 13.27 -18.85
CA LYS A 8 -17.62 12.52 -18.47
C LYS A 8 -17.52 11.90 -17.09
N PHE A 9 -16.29 11.76 -16.56
CA PHE A 9 -16.06 11.09 -15.30
C PHE A 9 -15.88 12.06 -14.15
N GLY A 10 -16.20 11.60 -12.95
CA GLY A 10 -16.12 12.38 -11.74
C GLY A 10 -14.68 12.82 -11.38
N LYS A 11 -14.58 13.70 -10.40
CA LYS A 11 -13.28 14.14 -9.89
C LYS A 11 -12.62 13.06 -9.07
N SER A 12 -11.32 12.90 -9.22
CA SER A 12 -10.47 12.16 -8.29
C SER A 12 -9.88 13.11 -7.25
N TYR A 13 -9.69 12.60 -6.03
CA TYR A 13 -9.12 13.35 -4.91
C TYR A 13 -7.94 12.59 -4.35
N PHE A 14 -6.88 13.30 -4.00
CA PHE A 14 -5.66 12.68 -3.47
C PHE A 14 -5.12 13.47 -2.29
N SER A 15 -4.72 12.76 -1.25
CA SER A 15 -3.87 13.23 -0.17
C SER A 15 -2.50 12.56 -0.31
N LEU A 16 -1.43 13.35 -0.30
CA LEU A 16 -0.05 12.87 -0.39
C LEU A 16 0.72 13.46 0.78
N ASN A 17 1.27 12.59 1.63
CA ASN A 17 1.90 12.99 2.88
C ASN A 17 3.29 12.38 3.04
N SER A 18 4.17 13.08 3.76
CA SER A 18 5.50 12.59 4.12
C SER A 18 5.92 13.11 5.50
N ASP A 19 6.60 12.25 6.26
CA ASP A 19 7.22 12.61 7.55
C ASP A 19 8.66 12.06 7.58
N GLY A 20 9.61 12.89 7.16
CA GLY A 20 11.03 12.57 7.12
C GLY A 20 11.66 12.39 8.51
N SER A 21 11.02 12.87 9.60
CA SER A 21 11.53 12.64 10.96
C SER A 21 11.52 11.17 11.38
N ARG A 22 10.85 10.32 10.60
CA ARG A 22 10.69 8.88 10.79
C ARG A 22 11.48 8.03 9.80
N GLU A 23 12.46 8.60 9.13
CA GLU A 23 13.30 7.93 8.12
C GLU A 23 13.94 6.62 8.63
N GLY A 24 14.26 6.58 9.93
CA GLY A 24 14.86 5.40 10.56
C GLY A 24 13.95 4.20 10.74
N LEU A 25 12.62 4.33 10.52
CA LEU A 25 11.69 3.24 10.78
C LEU A 25 11.74 2.13 9.73
N ILE A 26 12.00 2.49 8.49
CA ILE A 26 12.19 1.54 7.37
C ILE A 26 13.34 2.06 6.51
N LYS A 27 14.44 1.33 6.45
CA LYS A 27 15.64 1.77 5.71
C LYS A 27 16.53 0.62 5.29
N ILE A 28 17.46 0.94 4.40
CA ILE A 28 18.67 0.17 4.11
C ILE A 28 19.84 1.12 4.33
N ASP A 29 20.80 0.77 5.17
CA ASP A 29 21.87 1.67 5.60
C ASP A 29 22.99 1.83 4.56
N ALA A 30 23.20 0.80 3.71
CA ALA A 30 24.24 0.80 2.69
C ALA A 30 23.77 0.12 1.39
N GLY A 31 24.61 0.19 0.35
CA GLY A 31 24.30 -0.33 -0.99
C GLY A 31 23.73 0.72 -1.95
N GLY A 32 23.46 1.93 -1.45
CA GLY A 32 23.02 3.08 -2.25
C GLY A 32 24.17 4.07 -2.50
N TYR A 33 23.86 5.17 -3.19
CA TYR A 33 24.87 6.16 -3.57
C TYR A 33 25.53 6.90 -2.38
N ARG A 34 24.76 7.14 -1.31
CA ARG A 34 25.27 7.86 -0.12
C ARG A 34 26.26 7.03 0.70
N ASN A 35 26.01 5.74 0.83
CA ASN A 35 26.86 4.76 1.47
C ASN A 35 26.95 3.55 0.54
N MET A 36 27.99 3.52 -0.29
CA MET A 36 28.14 2.51 -1.34
C MET A 36 28.47 1.15 -0.72
N SER A 37 28.15 0.10 -1.46
CA SER A 37 28.54 -1.26 -1.11
C SER A 37 30.06 -1.38 -0.94
N SER A 38 30.48 -2.03 0.14
CA SER A 38 31.90 -2.25 0.45
C SER A 38 32.09 -3.61 1.14
N ALA A 39 33.36 -4.00 1.32
CA ALA A 39 33.68 -5.23 2.06
C ALA A 39 33.18 -5.20 3.50
N GLU A 40 33.05 -4.03 4.11
CA GLU A 40 32.53 -3.86 5.47
C GLU A 40 30.99 -3.90 5.51
N THR A 41 30.32 -3.30 4.52
CA THR A 41 28.86 -3.17 4.53
C THR A 41 28.12 -4.47 4.26
N VAL A 42 28.77 -5.43 3.62
CA VAL A 42 28.22 -6.77 3.33
C VAL A 42 28.42 -7.77 4.50
N VAL A 43 29.24 -7.41 5.50
CA VAL A 43 29.50 -8.32 6.64
C VAL A 43 28.24 -8.49 7.48
N GLU A 44 27.87 -9.74 7.68
CA GLU A 44 26.73 -10.10 8.49
C GLU A 44 27.08 -10.20 9.98
N HIS A 45 26.19 -9.69 10.81
CA HIS A 45 26.31 -9.72 12.26
C HIS A 45 25.02 -10.20 12.91
N VAL A 46 25.13 -10.88 14.06
CA VAL A 46 23.97 -11.14 14.92
C VAL A 46 23.53 -9.82 15.52
N VAL A 47 22.27 -9.44 15.31
CA VAL A 47 21.73 -8.10 15.66
C VAL A 47 20.82 -8.10 16.87
N ASP A 48 20.40 -9.29 17.35
CA ASP A 48 19.54 -9.41 18.54
C ASP A 48 19.74 -10.75 19.27
N GLU A 49 19.08 -10.88 20.42
CA GLU A 49 19.11 -12.08 21.27
C GLU A 49 18.47 -13.33 20.64
N PHE A 50 17.68 -13.17 19.59
CA PHE A 50 17.04 -14.26 18.85
C PHE A 50 17.95 -14.85 17.76
N GLY A 51 19.15 -14.30 17.59
CA GLY A 51 20.11 -14.75 16.58
C GLY A 51 19.81 -14.29 15.16
N ASN A 52 19.00 -13.24 14.97
CA ASN A 52 18.78 -12.64 13.67
C ASN A 52 20.09 -12.06 13.13
N ILE A 53 20.35 -12.33 11.86
CA ILE A 53 21.58 -11.92 11.18
C ILE A 53 21.26 -10.84 10.16
N ARG A 54 22.05 -9.75 10.16
CA ARG A 54 21.94 -8.67 9.17
C ARG A 54 23.31 -8.10 8.83
N SER A 55 23.39 -7.56 7.60
CA SER A 55 24.42 -6.62 7.18
C SER A 55 23.84 -5.21 7.05
N ALA A 56 24.66 -4.22 6.81
CA ALA A 56 24.20 -2.86 6.52
C ALA A 56 23.40 -2.73 5.20
N GLU A 57 23.49 -3.73 4.34
CA GLU A 57 22.79 -3.79 3.05
C GLU A 57 21.44 -4.53 3.12
N HIS A 58 21.10 -5.06 4.27
CA HIS A 58 19.79 -5.66 4.49
C HIS A 58 18.74 -4.63 4.90
N GLY A 59 17.49 -4.84 4.45
CA GLY A 59 16.36 -4.04 4.87
C GLY A 59 16.13 -4.12 6.38
N TYR A 60 15.96 -2.96 7.01
CA TYR A 60 15.60 -2.80 8.41
C TYR A 60 14.19 -2.23 8.53
N MET A 61 13.41 -2.76 9.46
CA MET A 61 12.11 -2.21 9.80
C MET A 61 11.84 -2.31 11.30
N HIS A 62 11.53 -1.18 11.94
CA HIS A 62 11.07 -1.15 13.32
C HIS A 62 9.55 -1.41 13.36
N GLY A 63 9.17 -2.69 13.35
CA GLY A 63 7.79 -3.13 13.13
C GLY A 63 6.76 -2.52 14.08
N GLY A 64 7.09 -2.39 15.38
CA GLY A 64 6.22 -1.78 16.38
C GLY A 64 5.91 -0.31 16.09
N ASP A 65 6.92 0.48 15.76
CA ASP A 65 6.73 1.92 15.48
C ASP A 65 6.06 2.15 14.13
N VAL A 66 6.37 1.33 13.13
CA VAL A 66 5.65 1.35 11.84
C VAL A 66 4.17 1.04 12.07
N PHE A 67 3.86 0.01 12.86
CA PHE A 67 2.49 -0.31 13.21
C PHE A 67 1.78 0.86 13.90
N ASN A 68 2.39 1.43 14.96
CA ASN A 68 1.83 2.56 15.71
C ASN A 68 1.60 3.79 14.81
N PHE A 69 2.51 4.04 13.88
CA PHE A 69 2.36 5.09 12.88
C PHE A 69 1.13 4.84 12.00
N VAL A 70 1.05 3.66 11.40
CA VAL A 70 0.00 3.33 10.42
C VAL A 70 -1.39 3.38 11.03
N ILE A 71 -1.60 2.77 12.20
CA ILE A 71 -2.92 2.75 12.86
C ILE A 71 -3.40 4.13 13.33
N ARG A 72 -2.51 5.10 13.41
CA ARG A 72 -2.83 6.48 13.73
C ARG A 72 -3.03 7.34 12.50
N GLU A 73 -2.04 7.35 11.59
CA GLU A 73 -2.01 8.31 10.49
C GLU A 73 -2.93 7.91 9.33
N ILE A 74 -3.03 6.62 9.00
CA ILE A 74 -3.88 6.20 7.87
C ILE A 74 -5.37 6.50 8.10
N PRO A 75 -5.99 6.14 9.24
CA PRO A 75 -7.38 6.53 9.48
C PRO A 75 -7.59 8.04 9.55
N ARG A 76 -6.58 8.79 10.01
CA ARG A 76 -6.64 10.26 10.04
C ARG A 76 -6.64 10.84 8.63
N ASP A 77 -5.73 10.38 7.79
CA ASP A 77 -5.59 10.82 6.41
C ASP A 77 -6.85 10.49 5.60
N ILE A 78 -7.38 9.28 5.74
CA ILE A 78 -8.64 8.91 5.09
C ILE A 78 -9.77 9.85 5.48
N LYS A 79 -9.93 10.16 6.77
CA LYS A 79 -10.97 11.11 7.23
C LYS A 79 -10.80 12.49 6.63
N GLN A 80 -9.57 13.03 6.62
CA GLN A 80 -9.28 14.32 6.04
C GLN A 80 -9.54 14.36 4.53
N THR A 81 -9.22 13.27 3.83
CA THR A 81 -9.49 13.15 2.39
C THR A 81 -10.99 13.08 2.10
N LEU A 82 -11.74 12.37 2.92
CA LEU A 82 -13.21 12.33 2.83
C LEU A 82 -13.83 13.71 3.04
N GLU A 83 -13.41 14.42 4.09
CA GLU A 83 -13.87 15.79 4.37
C GLU A 83 -13.55 16.74 3.21
N PHE A 84 -12.33 16.68 2.68
CA PHE A 84 -11.91 17.48 1.53
C PHE A 84 -12.73 17.18 0.27
N ALA A 85 -13.08 15.91 0.05
CA ALA A 85 -13.90 15.50 -1.09
C ALA A 85 -15.40 15.75 -0.90
N GLY A 86 -15.84 16.12 0.31
CA GLY A 86 -17.26 16.21 0.67
C GLY A 86 -17.99 14.87 0.61
N LYS A 87 -17.27 13.78 0.95
CA LYS A 87 -17.76 12.40 0.89
C LYS A 87 -17.78 11.75 2.27
N THR A 88 -18.52 10.67 2.35
CA THR A 88 -18.60 9.82 3.54
C THR A 88 -18.09 8.41 3.21
N LYS A 89 -17.88 7.57 4.21
CA LYS A 89 -17.44 6.20 3.97
C LYS A 89 -18.51 5.34 3.27
N GLU A 90 -19.76 5.74 3.28
CA GLU A 90 -20.86 5.04 2.63
C GLU A 90 -20.84 5.20 1.10
N ASP A 91 -20.10 6.18 0.59
CA ASP A 91 -20.05 6.51 -0.84
C ASP A 91 -19.17 5.55 -1.67
N PHE A 92 -18.50 4.59 -1.04
CA PHE A 92 -17.54 3.71 -1.71
C PHE A 92 -18.03 2.29 -1.88
N ASP A 93 -17.76 1.76 -3.07
CA ASP A 93 -17.98 0.34 -3.37
C ASP A 93 -16.89 -0.54 -2.74
N TYR A 94 -15.62 -0.08 -2.77
CA TYR A 94 -14.48 -0.83 -2.22
C TYR A 94 -13.42 0.08 -1.58
N TYR A 95 -12.74 -0.49 -0.56
CA TYR A 95 -11.58 0.09 0.11
C TYR A 95 -10.35 -0.77 -0.18
N VAL A 96 -9.42 -0.26 -0.95
CA VAL A 96 -8.23 -1.01 -1.35
C VAL A 96 -7.02 -0.48 -0.60
N PHE A 97 -6.55 -1.25 0.36
CA PHE A 97 -5.39 -0.90 1.18
C PHE A 97 -4.11 -1.56 0.68
N HIS A 98 -2.98 -0.91 0.94
CA HIS A 98 -1.69 -1.56 0.83
C HIS A 98 -1.67 -2.87 1.63
N GLN A 99 -1.15 -3.93 1.02
CA GLN A 99 -1.14 -5.27 1.59
C GLN A 99 0.13 -5.50 2.43
N ALA A 100 0.31 -4.72 3.53
CA ALA A 100 1.45 -4.87 4.43
C ALA A 100 1.35 -6.14 5.28
N ASN A 101 0.24 -6.29 5.98
CA ASN A 101 -0.21 -7.51 6.64
C ASN A 101 -1.71 -7.42 6.96
N ASN A 102 -2.35 -8.58 7.16
CA ASN A 102 -3.79 -8.65 7.42
C ASN A 102 -4.20 -7.96 8.73
N PHE A 103 -3.34 -7.98 9.74
CA PHE A 103 -3.67 -7.40 11.04
C PHE A 103 -3.83 -5.88 10.96
N ILE A 104 -2.94 -5.20 10.23
CA ILE A 104 -3.04 -3.75 9.99
C ILE A 104 -4.35 -3.42 9.27
N ASN A 105 -4.65 -4.11 8.18
CA ASN A 105 -5.84 -3.81 7.37
C ASN A 105 -7.13 -4.07 8.16
N SER A 106 -7.19 -5.17 8.90
CA SER A 106 -8.33 -5.47 9.79
C SER A 106 -8.48 -4.43 10.91
N TYR A 107 -7.37 -3.93 11.46
CA TYR A 107 -7.41 -2.88 12.47
C TYR A 107 -7.98 -1.57 11.92
N ILE A 108 -7.51 -1.15 10.73
CA ILE A 108 -8.01 0.07 10.06
C ILE A 108 -9.50 -0.08 9.76
N ALA A 109 -9.90 -1.22 9.19
CA ALA A 109 -11.29 -1.54 8.88
C ALA A 109 -12.20 -1.41 10.12
N LYS A 110 -11.82 -2.06 11.21
CA LYS A 110 -12.54 -2.02 12.49
C LYS A 110 -12.60 -0.62 13.09
N LYS A 111 -11.48 0.10 13.09
CA LYS A 111 -11.39 1.47 13.63
C LYS A 111 -12.28 2.44 12.88
N MET A 112 -12.39 2.28 11.57
CA MET A 112 -13.20 3.11 10.70
C MET A 112 -14.64 2.57 10.53
N LYS A 113 -14.93 1.40 11.08
CA LYS A 113 -16.22 0.70 10.96
C LYS A 113 -16.61 0.50 9.50
N LEU A 114 -15.66 -0.03 8.70
CA LEU A 114 -15.89 -0.39 7.32
C LEU A 114 -16.47 -1.80 7.20
N GLU A 115 -17.23 -2.04 6.16
CA GLU A 115 -17.79 -3.34 5.83
C GLU A 115 -16.69 -4.25 5.29
N GLU A 116 -16.52 -5.43 5.89
CA GLU A 116 -15.40 -6.35 5.56
C GLU A 116 -15.46 -6.87 4.12
N ASP A 117 -16.64 -7.06 3.58
CA ASP A 117 -16.87 -7.52 2.20
C ASP A 117 -16.47 -6.49 1.14
N LYS A 118 -16.34 -5.22 1.54
CA LYS A 118 -15.81 -4.14 0.69
C LYS A 118 -14.29 -3.98 0.75
N ILE A 119 -13.58 -4.84 1.51
CA ILE A 119 -12.13 -4.74 1.70
C ILE A 119 -11.44 -5.97 1.11
N PRO A 120 -11.09 -5.94 -0.18
CA PRO A 120 -10.39 -7.05 -0.81
C PRO A 120 -8.98 -7.22 -0.22
N ALA A 121 -8.54 -8.47 -0.09
CA ALA A 121 -7.24 -8.82 0.46
C ALA A 121 -6.53 -9.86 -0.41
N THR A 122 -5.25 -9.62 -0.68
CA THR A 122 -4.41 -10.48 -1.52
C THR A 122 -3.16 -10.97 -0.81
N ILE A 123 -2.93 -10.55 0.43
CA ILE A 123 -1.70 -10.85 1.15
C ILE A 123 -1.47 -12.34 1.37
N SER A 124 -2.54 -13.12 1.56
CA SER A 124 -2.46 -14.59 1.69
C SER A 124 -2.07 -15.29 0.38
N LYS A 125 -2.30 -14.65 -0.76
CA LYS A 125 -2.00 -15.17 -2.10
C LYS A 125 -0.60 -14.77 -2.57
N TYR A 126 -0.23 -13.50 -2.36
CA TYR A 126 0.96 -12.89 -2.98
C TYR A 126 1.95 -12.29 -1.98
N GLY A 127 1.61 -12.25 -0.69
CA GLY A 127 2.42 -11.57 0.32
C GLY A 127 2.39 -10.04 0.16
N ASN A 128 3.36 -9.37 0.77
CA ASN A 128 3.57 -7.95 0.60
C ASN A 128 4.34 -7.67 -0.70
N THR A 129 3.66 -7.26 -1.73
CA THR A 129 4.23 -6.94 -3.05
C THR A 129 4.61 -5.46 -3.19
N SER A 130 4.86 -4.76 -2.07
CA SER A 130 5.29 -3.35 -2.04
C SER A 130 4.30 -2.43 -2.77
N SER A 131 4.77 -1.55 -3.65
CA SER A 131 3.96 -0.58 -4.39
C SER A 131 2.93 -1.21 -5.34
N VAL A 132 3.13 -2.47 -5.73
CA VAL A 132 2.21 -3.20 -6.63
C VAL A 132 1.00 -3.73 -5.89
N SER A 133 1.01 -3.76 -4.56
CA SER A 133 -0.05 -4.40 -3.76
C SER A 133 -1.45 -3.84 -4.03
N VAL A 134 -1.60 -2.53 -4.17
CA VAL A 134 -2.90 -1.90 -4.47
C VAL A 134 -3.39 -2.27 -5.88
N PRO A 135 -2.64 -2.03 -6.97
CA PRO A 135 -3.09 -2.43 -8.31
C PRO A 135 -3.25 -3.95 -8.45
N LEU A 136 -2.41 -4.76 -7.80
CA LEU A 136 -2.56 -6.21 -7.83
C LEU A 136 -3.86 -6.66 -7.14
N THR A 137 -4.22 -6.05 -6.03
CA THR A 137 -5.50 -6.33 -5.35
C THR A 137 -6.69 -5.97 -6.23
N ILE A 138 -6.63 -4.85 -6.94
CA ILE A 138 -7.69 -4.47 -7.89
C ILE A 138 -7.82 -5.51 -9.01
N VAL A 139 -6.71 -5.90 -9.62
CA VAL A 139 -6.72 -6.86 -10.72
C VAL A 139 -7.16 -8.25 -10.26
N SER A 140 -6.68 -8.71 -9.09
CA SER A 140 -6.95 -10.05 -8.57
C SER A 140 -8.37 -10.22 -8.03
N GLU A 141 -8.85 -9.25 -7.26
CA GLU A 141 -10.07 -9.42 -6.45
C GLU A 141 -11.28 -8.64 -6.99
N LEU A 142 -11.04 -7.61 -7.80
CA LEU A 142 -12.09 -6.69 -8.21
C LEU A 142 -12.33 -6.68 -9.73
N LYS A 143 -11.56 -7.40 -10.53
CA LYS A 143 -11.70 -7.42 -12.00
C LYS A 143 -13.15 -7.56 -12.47
N ASP A 144 -13.85 -8.58 -11.97
CA ASP A 144 -15.23 -8.88 -12.38
C ASP A 144 -16.28 -8.09 -11.58
N LYS A 145 -15.85 -7.29 -10.61
CA LYS A 145 -16.72 -6.51 -9.72
C LYS A 145 -16.77 -5.03 -10.06
N LEU A 146 -15.83 -4.55 -10.86
CA LEU A 146 -15.73 -3.14 -11.26
C LEU A 146 -16.44 -2.87 -12.61
N ASN A 147 -17.59 -3.50 -12.80
CA ASN A 147 -18.44 -3.25 -13.95
C ASN A 147 -19.30 -2.00 -13.72
N GLY A 148 -19.41 -1.15 -14.75
CA GLY A 148 -20.13 0.12 -14.67
C GLY A 148 -19.39 1.15 -13.85
N ASN A 149 -20.16 2.01 -13.16
CA ASN A 149 -19.59 3.08 -12.32
C ASN A 149 -19.34 2.56 -10.91
N ARG A 150 -18.09 2.60 -10.47
CA ARG A 150 -17.67 2.24 -9.11
C ARG A 150 -16.80 3.34 -8.52
N GLU A 151 -16.86 3.53 -7.24
CA GLU A 151 -15.99 4.46 -6.55
C GLU A 151 -15.11 3.73 -5.52
N LEU A 152 -13.79 3.88 -5.67
CA LEU A 152 -12.80 3.25 -4.81
C LEU A 152 -12.10 4.28 -3.94
N LEU A 153 -11.97 3.94 -2.65
CA LEU A 153 -11.01 4.58 -1.77
C LEU A 153 -9.79 3.67 -1.67
N MET A 154 -8.64 4.21 -2.02
CA MET A 154 -7.36 3.50 -1.94
C MET A 154 -6.48 4.19 -0.91
N SER A 155 -5.77 3.43 -0.07
CA SER A 155 -4.79 4.01 0.84
C SER A 155 -3.56 3.11 0.99
N ALA A 156 -2.40 3.76 0.98
CA ALA A 156 -1.11 3.09 1.06
C ALA A 156 -0.12 3.90 1.90
N PHE A 157 0.90 3.20 2.39
CA PHE A 157 2.00 3.77 3.15
C PHE A 157 3.30 3.02 2.86
N GLY A 158 4.41 3.66 3.13
CA GLY A 158 5.73 3.07 2.89
C GLY A 158 6.87 3.87 3.49
N VAL A 159 8.05 3.60 2.96
CA VAL A 159 9.30 4.23 3.38
C VAL A 159 9.20 5.75 3.32
N GLY A 160 9.83 6.42 4.30
CA GLY A 160 9.89 7.87 4.38
C GLY A 160 9.74 8.39 5.81
N MET A 161 8.69 8.20 6.60
CA MET A 161 7.43 7.55 6.17
C MET A 161 6.68 8.41 5.18
N THR A 162 6.09 7.74 4.20
CA THR A 162 5.16 8.37 3.25
C THR A 162 3.83 7.63 3.25
N TRP A 163 2.74 8.36 3.03
CA TRP A 163 1.41 7.75 2.90
C TRP A 163 0.52 8.59 2.01
N ALA A 164 -0.47 7.95 1.45
CA ALA A 164 -1.41 8.58 0.56
C ALA A 164 -2.78 7.94 0.65
N THR A 165 -3.82 8.76 0.43
CA THR A 165 -5.18 8.29 0.20
C THR A 165 -5.67 8.86 -1.13
N GLY A 166 -6.27 8.00 -1.96
CA GLY A 166 -6.87 8.38 -3.23
C GLY A 166 -8.33 7.97 -3.30
N ILE A 167 -9.18 8.86 -3.76
CA ILE A 167 -10.57 8.60 -4.11
C ILE A 167 -10.66 8.68 -5.63
N VAL A 168 -11.00 7.57 -6.27
CA VAL A 168 -10.96 7.44 -7.73
C VAL A 168 -12.23 6.77 -8.26
N PRO A 169 -12.94 7.41 -9.19
CA PRO A 169 -14.02 6.76 -9.91
C PRO A 169 -13.43 5.76 -10.92
N PHE A 170 -13.97 4.57 -10.93
CA PHE A 170 -13.72 3.53 -11.93
C PHE A 170 -14.97 3.41 -12.79
N VAL A 171 -14.85 3.80 -14.05
CA VAL A 171 -15.98 3.83 -14.97
C VAL A 171 -15.59 3.06 -16.22
N ASP A 172 -16.31 1.96 -16.47
CA ASP A 172 -16.09 1.07 -17.64
C ASP A 172 -14.62 0.68 -17.83
N CYS A 173 -13.88 0.52 -16.72
CA CYS A 173 -12.46 0.21 -16.76
C CYS A 173 -12.22 -1.20 -17.32
N LYS A 174 -11.25 -1.29 -18.24
CA LYS A 174 -10.75 -2.58 -18.69
C LYS A 174 -9.66 -3.07 -17.77
N ILE A 175 -9.90 -4.17 -17.09
CA ILE A 175 -8.95 -4.81 -16.20
C ILE A 175 -8.51 -6.13 -16.82
N SER A 176 -7.21 -6.25 -17.09
CA SER A 176 -6.61 -7.45 -17.67
C SER A 176 -6.58 -8.61 -16.66
N ASP A 177 -6.43 -9.83 -17.17
CA ASP A 177 -6.13 -10.98 -16.33
C ASP A 177 -4.73 -10.88 -15.72
N ILE A 178 -4.54 -11.59 -14.63
CA ILE A 178 -3.20 -11.84 -14.11
C ILE A 178 -2.52 -12.80 -15.09
N VAL A 179 -1.33 -12.43 -15.52
CA VAL A 179 -0.52 -13.27 -16.40
C VAL A 179 0.60 -13.89 -15.56
N GLU A 180 0.62 -15.21 -15.48
CA GLU A 180 1.76 -15.93 -14.94
C GLU A 180 2.86 -16.02 -15.98
N VAL A 181 4.11 -15.83 -15.54
CA VAL A 181 5.29 -15.94 -16.41
C VAL A 181 6.15 -17.08 -15.89
N LYS A 182 6.32 -18.11 -16.71
CA LYS A 182 7.21 -19.22 -16.43
C LYS A 182 8.28 -19.31 -17.53
N ASP A 183 9.54 -19.36 -17.15
CA ASP A 183 10.67 -19.41 -18.09
C ASP A 183 10.64 -18.28 -19.15
N GLY A 184 10.22 -17.07 -18.74
CA GLY A 184 10.10 -15.90 -19.60
C GLY A 184 8.92 -15.92 -20.58
N LYS A 185 8.00 -16.86 -20.46
CA LYS A 185 6.80 -16.98 -21.30
C LYS A 185 5.55 -16.85 -20.43
N ALA A 186 4.55 -16.16 -20.98
CA ALA A 186 3.22 -16.17 -20.40
C ALA A 186 2.62 -17.58 -20.45
N VAL A 187 2.03 -18.03 -19.34
CA VAL A 187 1.39 -19.33 -19.18
C VAL A 187 -0.08 -19.14 -18.87
#